data_14d91ee980095e04f639a61322cfd629
#
_entry.id   14d91ee980095e04f639a61322cfd629
#
_cell.length_a   1.000
_cell.length_b   1.000
_cell.length_c   1.000
_cell.angle_alpha   90.00
_cell.angle_beta   90.00
_cell.angle_gamma   90.00
#
_symmetry.space_group_name_H-M   'P 1'
#
loop_
_entity.id
_entity.type
_entity.pdbx_description
1 polymer ?
#
loop_
_entity_poly.entity_id
_entity_poly.type
_entity_poly.pdbx_seq_one_letter_code
_entity_poly.pdbx_strand_id
1 'polypeptide(L)'
;MAQNTEIDRRKIFSRMLQGWWKDRAQFSRKKIARDCPICGYHGTFLSVGRPSRWDTRCPNCGSRERHRLIQLWLNDNGVDLGDKSILQFGPEKWLMRAMKNNPKYEPADLYSPIAKFRLDITRIDRPDDTFDVVIANHVFEHVEEDAKAMREMYRVLKPGGIGFFSVPINLSREETYENPAITDPDLRMVHFGGTDHRRFYGRDFKQKLEAAGFTVEEYRRAPDEEVKWGLLRDECIYVARK
;
A
#
# COMPACT_ATOMS: atom_id res chain seq x y z
N MET A 1 12.21 1.93 -13.87
CA MET A 1 12.75 0.61 -14.34
C MET A 1 11.70 -0.46 -14.14
N ALA A 2 11.13 -0.99 -15.20
CA ALA A 2 10.52 -2.30 -15.14
C ALA A 2 11.66 -3.27 -14.84
N GLN A 3 11.85 -3.67 -13.59
CA GLN A 3 12.73 -4.78 -13.28
C GLN A 3 12.12 -5.99 -13.97
N ASN A 4 12.84 -6.45 -15.00
CA ASN A 4 12.55 -7.69 -15.71
C ASN A 4 12.70 -8.84 -14.70
N THR A 5 11.73 -8.97 -13.80
CA THR A 5 11.61 -10.11 -12.91
C THR A 5 11.20 -11.26 -13.80
N GLU A 6 12.18 -12.10 -14.15
CA GLU A 6 11.98 -13.31 -14.92
C GLU A 6 10.73 -14.05 -14.45
N ILE A 7 9.84 -14.36 -15.39
CA ILE A 7 8.56 -15.02 -15.10
C ILE A 7 8.84 -16.45 -14.68
N ASP A 8 8.92 -16.68 -13.37
CA ASP A 8 9.16 -18.01 -12.79
C ASP A 8 7.88 -18.87 -12.82
N ARG A 9 7.74 -19.65 -13.90
CA ARG A 9 6.58 -20.52 -14.13
C ARG A 9 6.38 -21.56 -13.02
N ARG A 10 7.48 -22.10 -12.43
CA ARG A 10 7.38 -23.10 -11.33
C ARG A 10 6.81 -22.47 -10.07
N LYS A 11 7.27 -21.28 -9.74
CA LYS A 11 6.79 -20.50 -8.59
C LYS A 11 5.34 -20.08 -8.77
N ILE A 12 4.96 -19.65 -9.99
CA ILE A 12 3.57 -19.31 -10.32
C ILE A 12 2.68 -20.53 -10.12
N PHE A 13 3.04 -21.68 -10.69
CA PHE A 13 2.28 -22.92 -10.56
C PHE A 13 2.11 -23.36 -9.11
N SER A 14 3.18 -23.40 -8.32
CA SER A 14 3.13 -23.71 -6.89
C SER A 14 2.20 -22.77 -6.11
N ARG A 15 2.25 -21.47 -6.37
CA ARG A 15 1.38 -20.48 -5.71
C ARG A 15 -0.08 -20.60 -6.15
N MET A 16 -0.33 -20.91 -7.40
CA MET A 16 -1.69 -21.18 -7.90
C MET A 16 -2.30 -22.40 -7.24
N LEU A 17 -1.54 -23.51 -7.14
CA LEU A 17 -1.97 -24.70 -6.42
C LEU A 17 -2.31 -24.38 -4.95
N GLN A 18 -1.43 -23.68 -4.24
CA GLN A 18 -1.68 -23.27 -2.85
C GLN A 18 -2.91 -22.36 -2.73
N GLY A 19 -3.12 -21.47 -3.69
CA GLY A 19 -4.30 -20.61 -3.75
C GLY A 19 -5.58 -21.42 -3.94
N TRP A 20 -5.56 -22.39 -4.82
CA TRP A 20 -6.69 -23.29 -5.08
C TRP A 20 -7.08 -24.14 -3.87
N TRP A 21 -6.09 -24.68 -3.15
CA TRP A 21 -6.36 -25.41 -1.91
C TRP A 21 -7.00 -24.54 -0.82
N LYS A 22 -6.64 -23.26 -0.76
CA LYS A 22 -7.17 -22.31 0.23
C LYS A 22 -8.56 -21.81 -0.08
N ASP A 23 -8.93 -21.77 -1.37
CA ASP A 23 -10.19 -21.20 -1.82
C ASP A 23 -10.74 -21.98 -3.02
N ARG A 24 -11.52 -23.02 -2.71
CA ARG A 24 -12.13 -23.90 -3.71
C ARG A 24 -13.14 -23.17 -4.62
N ALA A 25 -13.74 -22.08 -4.15
CA ALA A 25 -14.64 -21.27 -4.97
C ALA A 25 -13.95 -20.64 -6.19
N GLN A 26 -12.62 -20.55 -6.21
CA GLN A 26 -11.88 -20.12 -7.40
C GLN A 26 -12.02 -21.06 -8.61
N PHE A 27 -12.39 -22.32 -8.42
CA PHE A 27 -12.54 -23.28 -9.52
C PHE A 27 -13.76 -23.01 -10.39
N SER A 28 -14.87 -22.58 -9.78
CA SER A 28 -16.15 -22.35 -10.47
C SER A 28 -16.25 -20.97 -11.13
N ARG A 29 -15.28 -20.10 -10.88
CA ARG A 29 -15.32 -18.72 -11.31
C ARG A 29 -14.72 -18.53 -12.70
N LYS A 30 -15.32 -17.64 -13.54
CA LYS A 30 -14.71 -17.19 -14.80
C LYS A 30 -13.35 -16.54 -14.51
N LYS A 31 -12.29 -17.09 -15.07
CA LYS A 31 -10.94 -16.56 -14.93
C LYS A 31 -10.75 -15.40 -15.89
N ILE A 32 -10.36 -14.24 -15.35
CA ILE A 32 -10.06 -13.06 -16.14
C ILE A 32 -8.54 -12.84 -16.06
N ALA A 33 -7.89 -12.72 -17.23
CA ALA A 33 -6.49 -12.38 -17.27
C ALA A 33 -6.27 -10.92 -16.85
N ARG A 34 -5.18 -10.68 -16.13
CA ARG A 34 -4.76 -9.39 -15.61
C ARG A 34 -3.30 -9.14 -15.99
N ASP A 35 -2.94 -7.89 -16.13
CA ASP A 35 -1.57 -7.45 -16.36
C ASP A 35 -0.93 -6.95 -15.05
N CYS A 36 0.31 -7.33 -14.81
CA CYS A 36 1.05 -6.78 -13.67
C CYS A 36 2.08 -5.75 -14.14
N PRO A 37 1.88 -4.45 -13.87
CA PRO A 37 2.81 -3.40 -14.32
C PRO A 37 4.17 -3.46 -13.62
N ILE A 38 4.29 -4.25 -12.53
CA ILE A 38 5.53 -4.39 -11.76
C ILE A 38 6.46 -5.45 -12.37
N CYS A 39 5.91 -6.56 -12.88
CA CYS A 39 6.74 -7.69 -13.32
C CYS A 39 6.38 -8.25 -14.71
N GLY A 40 5.49 -7.60 -15.44
CA GLY A 40 5.08 -8.02 -16.79
C GLY A 40 4.26 -9.32 -16.86
N TYR A 41 3.87 -9.90 -15.70
CA TYR A 41 3.04 -11.11 -15.72
C TYR A 41 1.65 -10.81 -16.30
N HIS A 42 1.24 -11.65 -17.25
CA HIS A 42 -0.11 -11.66 -17.81
C HIS A 42 -0.80 -12.98 -17.44
N GLY A 43 -1.99 -12.92 -16.86
CA GLY A 43 -2.78 -14.11 -16.48
C GLY A 43 -3.61 -13.92 -15.23
N THR A 44 -4.15 -15.03 -14.71
CA THR A 44 -5.03 -15.01 -13.54
C THR A 44 -4.27 -14.66 -12.27
N PHE A 45 -4.79 -13.72 -11.49
CA PHE A 45 -4.26 -13.38 -10.18
C PHE A 45 -4.88 -14.25 -9.08
N LEU A 46 -4.24 -14.27 -7.91
CA LEU A 46 -4.66 -15.03 -6.74
C LEU A 46 -5.59 -14.20 -5.85
N SER A 47 -6.51 -14.87 -5.17
CA SER A 47 -7.31 -14.28 -4.11
C SER A 47 -6.51 -14.11 -2.83
N VAL A 48 -6.91 -13.14 -1.99
CA VAL A 48 -6.35 -12.92 -0.65
C VAL A 48 -7.41 -12.48 0.34
N GLY A 49 -7.15 -12.73 1.62
CA GLY A 49 -8.00 -12.28 2.73
C GLY A 49 -9.13 -13.25 3.09
N ARG A 50 -9.87 -12.90 4.13
CA ARG A 50 -11.09 -13.55 4.59
C ARG A 50 -12.03 -12.43 5.05
N PRO A 51 -13.16 -12.19 4.34
CA PRO A 51 -13.59 -12.88 3.11
C PRO A 51 -12.59 -12.69 1.95
N SER A 52 -12.61 -13.65 1.00
CA SER A 52 -11.67 -13.63 -0.13
C SER A 52 -11.93 -12.47 -1.07
N ARG A 53 -10.90 -11.64 -1.27
CA ARG A 53 -10.86 -10.65 -2.35
C ARG A 53 -10.22 -11.30 -3.58
N TRP A 54 -10.98 -11.30 -4.68
CA TRP A 54 -10.61 -12.00 -5.91
C TRP A 54 -9.59 -11.20 -6.73
N ASP A 55 -8.73 -11.94 -7.48
CA ASP A 55 -7.80 -11.38 -8.47
C ASP A 55 -6.89 -10.26 -7.94
N THR A 56 -6.52 -10.32 -6.68
CA THR A 56 -5.81 -9.21 -6.01
C THR A 56 -4.30 -9.35 -5.98
N ARG A 57 -3.76 -10.57 -5.93
CA ARG A 57 -2.32 -10.81 -5.78
C ARG A 57 -1.70 -11.42 -7.01
N CYS A 58 -0.71 -10.73 -7.61
CA CYS A 58 0.08 -11.28 -8.70
C CYS A 58 0.80 -12.57 -8.27
N PRO A 59 0.64 -13.69 -9.00
CA PRO A 59 1.29 -14.96 -8.63
C PRO A 59 2.80 -14.93 -8.82
N ASN A 60 3.34 -14.07 -9.69
CA ASN A 60 4.77 -13.94 -9.93
C ASN A 60 5.45 -13.09 -8.85
N CYS A 61 5.19 -11.79 -8.79
CA CYS A 61 5.89 -10.89 -7.87
C CYS A 61 5.23 -10.78 -6.48
N GLY A 62 3.97 -11.18 -6.32
CA GLY A 62 3.21 -11.08 -5.07
C GLY A 62 2.64 -9.70 -4.80
N SER A 63 2.70 -8.77 -5.76
CA SER A 63 2.13 -7.44 -5.63
C SER A 63 0.62 -7.49 -5.42
N ARG A 64 0.11 -6.49 -4.69
CA ARG A 64 -1.30 -6.22 -4.46
C ARG A 64 -1.74 -4.99 -5.25
N GLU A 65 -3.01 -4.66 -5.14
CA GLU A 65 -3.70 -3.59 -5.83
C GLU A 65 -2.97 -2.25 -5.68
N ARG A 66 -2.81 -1.77 -4.46
CA ARG A 66 -2.11 -0.52 -4.11
C ARG A 66 -0.68 -0.45 -4.65
N HIS A 67 0.04 -1.59 -4.66
CA HIS A 67 1.41 -1.64 -5.18
C HIS A 67 1.43 -1.39 -6.69
N ARG A 68 0.46 -1.97 -7.41
CA ARG A 68 0.32 -1.77 -8.85
C ARG A 68 -0.13 -0.35 -9.17
N LEU A 69 -1.00 0.20 -8.33
CA LEU A 69 -1.46 1.59 -8.50
C LEU A 69 -0.30 2.59 -8.31
N ILE A 70 0.57 2.40 -7.32
CA ILE A 70 1.81 3.17 -7.18
C ILE A 70 2.70 3.01 -8.42
N GLN A 71 2.91 1.78 -8.90
CA GLN A 71 3.74 1.55 -10.08
C GLN A 71 3.16 2.21 -11.34
N LEU A 72 1.84 2.20 -11.50
CA LEU A 72 1.16 2.88 -12.61
C LEU A 72 1.39 4.38 -12.53
N TRP A 73 1.25 4.98 -11.34
CA TRP A 73 1.54 6.38 -11.15
C TRP A 73 3.00 6.73 -11.48
N LEU A 74 3.96 5.90 -11.03
CA LEU A 74 5.39 6.08 -11.34
C LEU A 74 5.64 6.02 -12.84
N ASN A 75 5.00 5.10 -13.55
CA ASN A 75 5.13 4.96 -15.00
C ASN A 75 4.57 6.18 -15.74
N ASP A 76 3.36 6.64 -15.35
CA ASP A 76 2.69 7.78 -15.98
C ASP A 76 3.46 9.08 -15.83
N ASN A 77 4.17 9.22 -14.69
CA ASN A 77 4.93 10.43 -14.36
C ASN A 77 6.43 10.32 -14.67
N GLY A 78 6.89 9.18 -15.21
CA GLY A 78 8.30 8.98 -15.54
C GLY A 78 9.23 8.99 -14.32
N VAL A 79 8.73 8.63 -13.13
CA VAL A 79 9.49 8.65 -11.88
C VAL A 79 10.20 7.32 -11.66
N ASP A 80 11.52 7.37 -11.50
CA ASP A 80 12.35 6.23 -11.10
C ASP A 80 12.74 6.33 -9.62
N LEU A 81 12.53 5.24 -8.89
CA LEU A 81 12.88 5.11 -7.47
C LEU A 81 14.31 4.60 -7.22
N GLY A 82 15.05 4.21 -8.28
CA GLY A 82 16.31 3.47 -8.16
C GLY A 82 17.38 4.17 -7.31
N ASP A 83 17.51 5.49 -7.45
CA ASP A 83 18.54 6.29 -6.77
C ASP A 83 17.99 7.15 -5.61
N LYS A 84 16.71 7.08 -5.38
CA LYS A 84 16.01 7.90 -4.39
C LYS A 84 16.27 7.44 -2.96
N SER A 85 16.34 8.38 -2.02
CA SER A 85 16.24 8.09 -0.60
C SER A 85 14.77 7.84 -0.24
N ILE A 86 14.48 6.65 0.29
CA ILE A 86 13.10 6.17 0.48
C ILE A 86 12.91 5.71 1.91
N LEU A 87 11.94 6.26 2.62
CA LEU A 87 11.45 5.74 3.90
C LEU A 87 10.11 5.03 3.66
N GLN A 88 10.02 3.76 4.05
CA GLN A 88 8.76 3.02 4.01
C GLN A 88 8.38 2.54 5.39
N PHE A 89 7.23 2.98 5.91
CA PHE A 89 6.57 2.37 7.06
C PHE A 89 5.64 1.23 6.60
N GLY A 90 5.53 0.18 7.45
CA GLY A 90 4.82 -1.04 7.07
C GLY A 90 5.47 -1.75 5.88
N PRO A 91 6.73 -2.21 5.99
CA PRO A 91 7.50 -2.68 4.84
C PRO A 91 6.85 -3.86 4.14
N GLU A 92 6.81 -3.79 2.81
CA GLU A 92 6.16 -4.77 1.95
C GLU A 92 7.18 -5.48 1.05
N LYS A 93 7.09 -6.80 1.01
CA LYS A 93 8.09 -7.66 0.32
C LYS A 93 8.32 -7.34 -1.16
N TRP A 94 7.34 -6.73 -1.84
CA TRP A 94 7.49 -6.35 -3.25
C TRP A 94 8.51 -5.20 -3.41
N LEU A 95 8.36 -4.13 -2.61
CA LEU A 95 9.26 -2.97 -2.67
C LEU A 95 10.63 -3.31 -2.08
N MET A 96 10.67 -4.08 -0.99
CA MET A 96 11.95 -4.56 -0.43
C MET A 96 12.78 -5.34 -1.45
N ARG A 97 12.12 -6.11 -2.35
CA ARG A 97 12.83 -6.81 -3.44
C ARG A 97 13.24 -5.85 -4.55
N ALA A 98 12.37 -4.92 -4.90
CA ALA A 98 12.65 -3.90 -5.92
C ALA A 98 13.84 -3.01 -5.50
N MET A 99 13.90 -2.65 -4.22
CA MET A 99 14.91 -1.76 -3.64
C MET A 99 16.09 -2.49 -2.98
N LYS A 100 16.25 -3.80 -3.21
CA LYS A 100 17.28 -4.62 -2.53
C LYS A 100 18.72 -4.08 -2.71
N ASN A 101 18.99 -3.42 -3.82
CA ASN A 101 20.30 -2.85 -4.16
C ASN A 101 20.36 -1.33 -3.93
N ASN A 102 19.29 -0.70 -3.46
CA ASN A 102 19.30 0.72 -3.11
C ASN A 102 19.74 0.89 -1.64
N PRO A 103 20.96 1.41 -1.37
CA PRO A 103 21.46 1.59 -0.01
C PRO A 103 20.71 2.69 0.76
N LYS A 104 19.97 3.56 0.05
CA LYS A 104 19.19 4.67 0.62
C LYS A 104 17.73 4.28 0.91
N TYR A 105 17.38 2.98 0.79
CA TYR A 105 16.05 2.50 1.12
C TYR A 105 15.98 2.05 2.57
N GLU A 106 15.11 2.68 3.34
CA GLU A 106 14.87 2.42 4.75
C GLU A 106 13.46 1.80 4.98
N PRO A 107 13.34 0.46 5.00
CA PRO A 107 12.11 -0.19 5.46
C PRO A 107 12.03 -0.14 6.99
N ALA A 108 11.09 0.63 7.51
CA ALA A 108 10.91 0.95 8.92
C ALA A 108 9.56 0.46 9.46
N ASP A 109 9.56 0.06 10.72
CA ASP A 109 8.35 -0.27 11.46
C ASP A 109 8.72 -0.45 12.94
N LEU A 110 7.78 -0.20 13.85
CA LEU A 110 8.04 -0.37 15.28
C LEU A 110 8.00 -1.86 15.70
N TYR A 111 7.19 -2.68 15.05
CA TYR A 111 6.90 -4.07 15.45
C TYR A 111 7.22 -5.11 14.39
N SER A 112 7.19 -4.77 13.11
CA SER A 112 7.35 -5.72 12.02
C SER A 112 8.72 -6.40 12.03
N PRO A 113 8.79 -7.75 12.01
CA PRO A 113 10.06 -8.48 12.02
C PRO A 113 10.86 -8.34 10.72
N ILE A 114 10.26 -7.85 9.64
CA ILE A 114 10.94 -7.64 8.35
C ILE A 114 11.47 -6.23 8.18
N ALA A 115 11.18 -5.31 9.10
CA ALA A 115 11.75 -3.97 9.09
C ALA A 115 13.25 -4.02 9.43
N LYS A 116 14.05 -3.23 8.72
CA LYS A 116 15.48 -3.04 9.05
C LYS A 116 15.67 -2.00 10.12
N PHE A 117 14.79 -1.00 10.17
CA PHE A 117 14.87 0.13 11.10
C PHE A 117 13.68 0.11 12.05
N ARG A 118 13.95 0.19 13.34
CA ARG A 118 12.93 0.31 14.39
C ARG A 118 12.65 1.79 14.62
N LEU A 119 11.63 2.31 13.91
CA LEU A 119 11.23 3.71 14.01
C LEU A 119 9.74 3.78 14.37
N ASP A 120 9.43 4.76 15.23
CA ASP A 120 8.07 5.17 15.51
C ASP A 120 7.66 6.25 14.49
N ILE A 121 6.57 6.02 13.77
CA ILE A 121 6.07 6.95 12.76
C ILE A 121 5.60 8.29 13.37
N THR A 122 5.29 8.31 14.67
CA THR A 122 4.91 9.54 15.39
C THR A 122 6.11 10.35 15.90
N ARG A 123 7.31 9.77 15.81
CA ARG A 123 8.58 10.38 16.21
C ARG A 123 9.73 9.77 15.42
N ILE A 124 9.86 10.18 14.17
CA ILE A 124 10.86 9.63 13.26
C ILE A 124 12.24 10.18 13.63
N ASP A 125 13.12 9.30 14.10
CA ASP A 125 14.51 9.64 14.42
C ASP A 125 15.34 9.79 13.15
N ARG A 126 15.00 10.81 12.36
CA ARG A 126 15.71 11.26 11.18
C ARG A 126 15.60 12.78 11.07
N PRO A 127 16.61 13.47 10.51
CA PRO A 127 16.54 14.91 10.26
C PRO A 127 15.36 15.28 9.34
N ASP A 128 15.02 16.56 9.36
CA ASP A 128 14.13 17.15 8.36
C ASP A 128 14.69 16.98 6.96
N ASP A 129 13.84 16.96 5.96
CA ASP A 129 14.22 16.97 4.55
C ASP A 129 15.24 15.88 4.14
N THR A 130 15.07 14.67 4.71
CA THR A 130 16.01 13.55 4.49
C THR A 130 15.64 12.70 3.27
N PHE A 131 14.35 12.47 3.04
CA PHE A 131 13.91 11.50 2.05
C PHE A 131 13.34 12.15 0.80
N ASP A 132 13.66 11.58 -0.37
CA ASP A 132 13.04 11.96 -1.64
C ASP A 132 11.62 11.37 -1.75
N VAL A 133 11.40 10.22 -1.11
CA VAL A 133 10.12 9.50 -1.13
C VAL A 133 9.79 8.95 0.26
N VAL A 134 8.52 9.10 0.68
CA VAL A 134 7.99 8.45 1.88
C VAL A 134 6.78 7.60 1.51
N ILE A 135 6.63 6.44 2.14
CA ILE A 135 5.55 5.49 1.83
C ILE A 135 4.94 4.96 3.13
N ALA A 136 3.62 5.05 3.26
CA ALA A 136 2.87 4.42 4.35
C ALA A 136 1.54 3.88 3.82
N ASN A 137 1.51 2.57 3.54
CA ASN A 137 0.32 1.88 3.03
C ASN A 137 -0.31 1.06 4.15
N HIS A 138 -1.54 1.33 4.52
CA HIS A 138 -2.23 0.66 5.62
C HIS A 138 -1.40 0.72 6.91
N VAL A 139 -1.07 1.92 7.34
CA VAL A 139 -0.31 2.19 8.55
C VAL A 139 -1.07 3.12 9.49
N PHE A 140 -1.61 4.22 8.98
CA PHE A 140 -2.23 5.26 9.81
C PHE A 140 -3.46 4.79 10.59
N GLU A 141 -4.19 3.80 10.08
CA GLU A 141 -5.34 3.20 10.79
C GLU A 141 -4.95 2.50 12.10
N HIS A 142 -3.68 2.14 12.25
CA HIS A 142 -3.14 1.49 13.45
C HIS A 142 -2.53 2.48 14.44
N VAL A 143 -2.24 3.72 13.99
CA VAL A 143 -1.52 4.73 14.77
C VAL A 143 -2.49 5.55 15.61
N GLU A 144 -2.20 5.71 16.90
CA GLU A 144 -3.07 6.49 17.80
C GLU A 144 -3.07 7.98 17.45
N GLU A 145 -1.88 8.57 17.30
CA GLU A 145 -1.67 9.98 16.93
C GLU A 145 -1.40 10.13 15.43
N ASP A 146 -2.37 9.77 14.57
CA ASP A 146 -2.20 9.79 13.12
C ASP A 146 -1.82 11.17 12.56
N ALA A 147 -2.42 12.24 13.07
CA ALA A 147 -2.07 13.60 12.67
C ALA A 147 -0.60 13.96 12.97
N LYS A 148 -0.04 13.43 14.06
CA LYS A 148 1.37 13.60 14.39
C LYS A 148 2.26 12.78 13.45
N ALA A 149 1.85 11.54 13.14
CA ALA A 149 2.54 10.69 12.19
C ALA A 149 2.57 11.33 10.79
N MET A 150 1.46 11.91 10.32
CA MET A 150 1.39 12.62 9.05
C MET A 150 2.35 13.83 9.02
N ARG A 151 2.41 14.61 10.11
CA ARG A 151 3.37 15.75 10.23
C ARG A 151 4.82 15.28 10.24
N GLU A 152 5.14 14.17 10.90
CA GLU A 152 6.48 13.59 10.88
C GLU A 152 6.88 13.12 9.47
N MET A 153 5.96 12.45 8.76
CA MET A 153 6.19 12.07 7.36
C MET A 153 6.42 13.29 6.46
N TYR A 154 5.69 14.39 6.70
CA TYR A 154 5.92 15.67 6.01
C TYR A 154 7.29 16.27 6.37
N ARG A 155 7.64 16.28 7.66
CA ARG A 155 8.90 16.86 8.16
C ARG A 155 10.11 16.21 7.52
N VAL A 156 10.15 14.87 7.47
CA VAL A 156 11.30 14.12 6.93
C VAL A 156 11.34 14.08 5.42
N LEU A 157 10.26 14.44 4.72
CA LEU A 157 10.21 14.52 3.27
C LEU A 157 10.90 15.81 2.81
N LYS A 158 11.75 15.74 1.78
CA LYS A 158 12.42 16.89 1.17
C LYS A 158 11.42 17.80 0.46
N PRO A 159 11.70 19.11 0.33
CA PRO A 159 10.99 19.96 -0.61
C PRO A 159 11.00 19.36 -2.03
N GLY A 160 9.82 19.27 -2.66
CA GLY A 160 9.64 18.57 -3.94
C GLY A 160 9.61 17.04 -3.86
N GLY A 161 9.75 16.47 -2.67
CA GLY A 161 9.61 15.03 -2.43
C GLY A 161 8.17 14.53 -2.57
N ILE A 162 8.01 13.20 -2.63
CA ILE A 162 6.73 12.54 -2.90
C ILE A 162 6.38 11.56 -1.78
N GLY A 163 5.17 11.67 -1.24
CA GLY A 163 4.56 10.70 -0.35
C GLY A 163 3.54 9.81 -1.08
N PHE A 164 3.57 8.51 -0.83
CA PHE A 164 2.53 7.57 -1.26
C PHE A 164 1.82 7.01 -0.05
N PHE A 165 0.53 7.32 0.08
CA PHE A 165 -0.28 6.92 1.21
C PHE A 165 -1.54 6.17 0.76
N SER A 166 -1.92 5.15 1.49
CA SER A 166 -3.21 4.48 1.34
C SER A 166 -3.69 3.97 2.69
N VAL A 167 -5.00 4.03 2.90
CA VAL A 167 -5.71 3.49 4.07
C VAL A 167 -7.03 2.89 3.61
N PRO A 168 -7.66 1.99 4.38
CA PRO A 168 -9.04 1.60 4.13
C PRO A 168 -9.96 2.81 4.27
N ILE A 169 -10.68 3.16 3.21
CA ILE A 169 -11.63 4.27 3.20
C ILE A 169 -13.06 3.73 3.20
N ASN A 170 -13.90 4.25 4.09
CA ASN A 170 -15.34 4.08 4.01
C ASN A 170 -15.96 5.21 3.18
N LEU A 171 -16.21 4.92 1.90
CA LEU A 171 -16.75 5.91 0.96
C LEU A 171 -18.18 6.41 1.29
N SER A 172 -18.88 5.74 2.21
CA SER A 172 -20.20 6.20 2.68
C SER A 172 -20.12 7.24 3.80
N ARG A 173 -18.91 7.53 4.31
CA ARG A 173 -18.68 8.50 5.37
C ARG A 173 -17.88 9.69 4.85
N GLU A 174 -18.33 10.88 5.17
CA GLU A 174 -17.56 12.11 4.90
C GLU A 174 -16.40 12.25 5.89
N GLU A 175 -16.63 11.90 7.16
CA GLU A 175 -15.64 12.03 8.24
C GLU A 175 -15.13 10.70 8.73
N THR A 176 -13.88 10.69 9.16
CA THR A 176 -13.23 9.57 9.83
C THR A 176 -13.99 9.19 11.10
N TYR A 177 -14.29 7.91 11.24
CA TYR A 177 -14.91 7.36 12.44
C TYR A 177 -13.83 6.78 13.36
N GLU A 178 -13.75 7.32 14.57
CA GLU A 178 -12.91 6.78 15.65
C GLU A 178 -13.64 6.85 16.98
N ASN A 179 -13.33 5.91 17.86
CA ASN A 179 -13.83 5.89 19.23
C ASN A 179 -12.78 5.26 20.16
N PRO A 180 -12.07 6.07 20.95
CA PRO A 180 -11.02 5.58 21.85
C PRO A 180 -11.50 4.57 22.92
N ALA A 181 -12.79 4.57 23.23
CA ALA A 181 -13.37 3.61 24.19
C ALA A 181 -13.44 2.18 23.65
N ILE A 182 -13.33 1.99 22.33
CA ILE A 182 -13.33 0.67 21.70
C ILE A 182 -11.90 0.11 21.74
N THR A 183 -11.61 -0.70 22.76
CA THR A 183 -10.31 -1.33 22.96
C THR A 183 -10.30 -2.83 22.64
N ASP A 184 -11.46 -3.48 22.71
CA ASP A 184 -11.62 -4.89 22.40
C ASP A 184 -11.36 -5.20 20.91
N PRO A 185 -10.51 -6.21 20.57
CA PRO A 185 -10.15 -6.52 19.19
C PRO A 185 -11.34 -6.94 18.30
N ASP A 186 -12.31 -7.66 18.85
CA ASP A 186 -13.47 -8.10 18.08
C ASP A 186 -14.42 -6.94 17.80
N LEU A 187 -14.58 -6.03 18.76
CA LEU A 187 -15.31 -4.78 18.56
C LEU A 187 -14.58 -3.87 17.53
N ARG A 188 -13.24 -3.79 17.57
CA ARG A 188 -12.48 -3.05 16.54
C ARG A 188 -12.69 -3.63 15.16
N MET A 189 -12.72 -4.95 15.02
CA MET A 189 -13.03 -5.60 13.74
C MET A 189 -14.38 -5.16 13.21
N VAL A 190 -15.40 -5.09 14.07
CA VAL A 190 -16.77 -4.69 13.69
C VAL A 190 -16.84 -3.20 13.32
N HIS A 191 -16.20 -2.34 14.11
CA HIS A 191 -16.31 -0.88 13.97
C HIS A 191 -15.32 -0.31 12.94
N PHE A 192 -14.09 -0.84 12.88
CA PHE A 192 -13.00 -0.26 12.12
C PHE A 192 -12.44 -1.18 11.02
N GLY A 193 -12.96 -2.42 10.92
CA GLY A 193 -12.55 -3.37 9.86
C GLY A 193 -11.22 -4.09 10.10
N GLY A 194 -10.62 -3.95 11.29
CA GLY A 194 -9.41 -4.66 11.70
C GLY A 194 -9.30 -4.76 13.22
N THR A 195 -8.79 -5.88 13.75
CA THR A 195 -8.67 -6.14 15.19
C THR A 195 -7.73 -5.18 15.91
N ASP A 196 -6.83 -4.53 15.18
CA ASP A 196 -5.82 -3.58 15.65
C ASP A 196 -6.00 -2.16 15.07
N HIS A 197 -7.06 -1.95 14.27
CA HIS A 197 -7.42 -0.62 13.79
C HIS A 197 -7.96 0.24 14.94
N ARG A 198 -7.65 1.53 14.90
CA ARG A 198 -8.13 2.54 15.85
C ARG A 198 -9.23 3.41 15.28
N ARG A 199 -9.34 3.43 13.94
CA ARG A 199 -10.30 4.22 13.17
C ARG A 199 -10.63 3.57 11.84
N PHE A 200 -11.74 4.05 11.26
CA PHE A 200 -12.08 3.79 9.88
C PHE A 200 -12.16 5.15 9.17
N TYR A 201 -11.24 5.40 8.27
CA TYR A 201 -11.17 6.66 7.55
C TYR A 201 -12.39 6.90 6.67
N GLY A 202 -12.85 8.16 6.65
CA GLY A 202 -13.83 8.69 5.72
C GLY A 202 -13.16 9.36 4.52
N ARG A 203 -13.94 10.14 3.77
CA ARG A 203 -13.46 10.92 2.62
C ARG A 203 -12.53 12.07 3.04
N ASP A 204 -12.54 12.43 4.32
CA ASP A 204 -11.69 13.46 4.93
C ASP A 204 -10.20 13.08 5.04
N PHE A 205 -9.80 11.88 4.64
CA PHE A 205 -8.40 11.44 4.72
C PHE A 205 -7.46 12.36 3.92
N LYS A 206 -7.90 12.84 2.74
CA LYS A 206 -7.16 13.83 1.97
C LYS A 206 -6.92 15.10 2.77
N GLN A 207 -7.97 15.65 3.38
CA GLN A 207 -7.90 16.87 4.19
C GLN A 207 -6.99 16.70 5.43
N LYS A 208 -6.95 15.50 6.02
CA LYS A 208 -6.01 15.21 7.12
C LYS A 208 -4.55 15.27 6.67
N LEU A 209 -4.22 14.75 5.48
CA LEU A 209 -2.88 14.90 4.90
C LEU A 209 -2.56 16.36 4.56
N GLU A 210 -3.52 17.10 4.00
CA GLU A 210 -3.36 18.53 3.69
C GLU A 210 -3.16 19.35 4.96
N ALA A 211 -3.85 19.03 6.05
CA ALA A 211 -3.65 19.66 7.35
C ALA A 211 -2.26 19.38 7.97
N ALA A 212 -1.57 18.34 7.53
CA ALA A 212 -0.18 18.07 7.90
C ALA A 212 0.85 18.85 7.05
N GLY A 213 0.40 19.57 6.01
CA GLY A 213 1.22 20.43 5.15
C GLY A 213 1.36 19.95 3.70
N PHE A 214 0.88 18.77 3.36
CA PHE A 214 1.00 18.21 2.01
C PHE A 214 0.06 18.89 1.01
N THR A 215 0.50 18.97 -0.25
CA THR A 215 -0.41 19.10 -1.40
C THR A 215 -0.75 17.69 -1.89
N VAL A 216 -2.05 17.35 -1.99
CA VAL A 216 -2.49 15.96 -2.16
C VAL A 216 -3.31 15.75 -3.43
N GLU A 217 -2.87 14.82 -4.25
CA GLU A 217 -3.58 14.27 -5.41
C GLU A 217 -4.20 12.92 -5.06
N GLU A 218 -5.47 12.71 -5.39
CA GLU A 218 -6.08 11.38 -5.39
C GLU A 218 -5.85 10.73 -6.77
N TYR A 219 -5.07 9.66 -6.78
CA TYR A 219 -4.81 8.94 -8.02
C TYR A 219 -5.60 7.64 -8.07
N ARG A 220 -6.37 7.50 -9.15
CA ARG A 220 -7.25 6.36 -9.44
C ARG A 220 -7.11 5.95 -10.90
N ARG A 221 -7.69 4.83 -11.26
CA ARG A 221 -7.81 4.36 -12.64
C ARG A 221 -9.26 4.28 -13.07
N ALA A 222 -9.49 4.36 -14.38
CA ALA A 222 -10.80 4.11 -14.95
C ALA A 222 -11.23 2.64 -14.75
N PRO A 223 -12.54 2.33 -14.73
CA PRO A 223 -13.03 0.99 -14.41
C PRO A 223 -12.50 -0.13 -15.32
N ASP A 224 -12.26 0.14 -16.59
CA ASP A 224 -11.66 -0.81 -17.54
C ASP A 224 -10.18 -1.09 -17.24
N GLU A 225 -9.43 -0.06 -16.84
CA GLU A 225 -8.05 -0.18 -16.38
C GLU A 225 -7.96 -0.90 -15.04
N GLU A 226 -8.91 -0.69 -14.12
CA GLU A 226 -8.98 -1.44 -12.86
C GLU A 226 -9.07 -2.94 -13.13
N VAL A 227 -9.92 -3.33 -14.10
CA VAL A 227 -10.03 -4.73 -14.55
C VAL A 227 -8.72 -5.22 -15.14
N LYS A 228 -8.12 -4.46 -16.05
CA LYS A 228 -6.85 -4.81 -16.71
C LYS A 228 -5.73 -5.06 -15.70
N TRP A 229 -5.55 -4.14 -14.76
CA TRP A 229 -4.44 -4.16 -13.81
C TRP A 229 -4.75 -4.95 -12.52
N GLY A 230 -5.96 -5.51 -12.38
CA GLY A 230 -6.40 -6.24 -11.18
C GLY A 230 -6.43 -5.36 -9.94
N LEU A 231 -6.89 -4.12 -10.09
CA LEU A 231 -7.15 -3.21 -8.98
C LEU A 231 -8.50 -3.52 -8.35
N LEU A 232 -8.73 -3.06 -7.14
CA LEU A 232 -10.07 -3.01 -6.57
C LEU A 232 -10.85 -1.88 -7.23
N ARG A 233 -12.17 -2.02 -7.19
CA ARG A 233 -13.05 -0.94 -7.64
C ARG A 233 -12.83 0.28 -6.76
N ASP A 234 -12.65 1.43 -7.42
CA ASP A 234 -12.40 2.72 -6.76
C ASP A 234 -11.11 2.75 -5.89
N GLU A 235 -10.16 1.82 -6.15
CA GLU A 235 -8.87 1.84 -5.46
C GLU A 235 -8.18 3.19 -5.66
N CYS A 236 -7.74 3.77 -4.56
CA CYS A 236 -7.10 5.08 -4.53
C CYS A 236 -5.76 5.02 -3.79
N ILE A 237 -4.76 5.71 -4.32
CA ILE A 237 -3.60 6.14 -3.55
C ILE A 237 -3.60 7.67 -3.46
N TYR A 238 -3.15 8.17 -2.33
CA TYR A 238 -2.95 9.59 -2.10
C TYR A 238 -1.49 9.91 -2.38
N VAL A 239 -1.26 10.68 -3.44
CA VAL A 239 0.07 11.16 -3.82
C VAL A 239 0.23 12.54 -3.24
N ALA A 240 1.13 12.65 -2.28
CA ALA A 240 1.33 13.87 -1.47
C ALA A 240 2.69 14.50 -1.79
N ARG A 241 2.74 15.81 -1.87
CA ARG A 241 3.97 16.58 -2.15
C ARG A 241 4.24 17.58 -1.05
N LYS A 242 5.53 17.76 -0.73
CA LYS A 242 6.01 18.83 0.13
C LYS A 242 6.41 20.05 -0.69
#